data_7c3fc94f6140d957e1c7649afa8fcca9
#
_entry.id   7c3fc94f6140d957e1c7649afa8fcca9
#
_cell.length_a   1.000
_cell.length_b   1.000
_cell.length_c   1.000
_cell.angle_alpha   90.00
_cell.angle_beta   90.00
_cell.angle_gamma   90.00
#
_symmetry.space_group_name_H-M   'P 1'
#
loop_
_entity.id
_entity.type
_entity.pdbx_description
1 polymer ?
#
loop_
_entity_poly.entity_id
_entity_poly.type
_entity_poly.pdbx_seq_one_letter_code
_entity_poly.pdbx_strand_id
1 'polypeptide(L)'
;GDSYGYTKSSKVMRAEIGEEVNITLDVPQAAVYYLSFDYISCADSILSAEASLQVNGEFPYYELRSLEFENLWVDAEPSYDRYENQIVSIPDKVYEWKNKYLLPASYRYTTPLGVELSAGKNTLTLSISEGALLIGAIYLCPQPVIPNYTGSEKAEGAGIIEIQAETPTRRNDSSIRATCEYNTDLSPYNVKNKELNTIDAGSFKNAGQSLTYEFPVTQAGYYNLAVHYSQANK
;
A
#
# COMPACT_ATOMS: atom_id res chain seq x y z
N GLY A 1 -15.99 -9.89 17.78
CA GLY A 1 -15.84 -9.06 16.59
C GLY A 1 -14.97 -9.80 15.59
N ASP A 2 -15.26 -9.61 14.32
CA ASP A 2 -14.51 -10.26 13.25
C ASP A 2 -13.09 -9.65 13.20
N SER A 3 -12.07 -10.48 13.38
CA SER A 3 -10.66 -10.06 13.33
C SER A 3 -10.06 -10.17 11.92
N TYR A 4 -10.87 -10.51 10.93
CA TYR A 4 -10.41 -10.79 9.54
C TYR A 4 -9.20 -11.73 9.50
N GLY A 5 -9.20 -12.77 10.34
CA GLY A 5 -8.15 -13.78 10.38
C GLY A 5 -6.80 -13.31 10.96
N TYR A 6 -6.76 -12.25 11.76
CA TYR A 6 -5.52 -11.80 12.39
C TYR A 6 -4.97 -12.83 13.38
N THR A 7 -3.73 -13.24 13.18
CA THR A 7 -3.10 -14.32 13.94
C THR A 7 -1.95 -13.88 14.85
N LYS A 8 -1.43 -12.66 14.68
CA LYS A 8 -0.25 -12.19 15.42
C LYS A 8 -0.56 -11.69 16.84
N SER A 9 -1.83 -11.43 17.14
CA SER A 9 -2.28 -11.01 18.47
C SER A 9 -3.71 -11.50 18.73
N SER A 10 -4.03 -11.76 19.99
CA SER A 10 -5.41 -12.09 20.40
C SER A 10 -6.31 -10.86 20.51
N LYS A 11 -5.76 -9.66 20.40
CA LYS A 11 -6.47 -8.39 20.53
C LYS A 11 -6.32 -7.58 19.26
N VAL A 12 -7.43 -7.16 18.72
CA VAL A 12 -7.55 -6.20 17.62
C VAL A 12 -8.37 -5.04 18.14
N MET A 13 -7.88 -3.83 17.96
CA MET A 13 -8.62 -2.61 18.26
C MET A 13 -9.37 -2.15 17.02
N ARG A 14 -10.61 -1.72 17.20
CA ARG A 14 -11.37 -0.99 16.19
C ARG A 14 -11.48 0.45 16.63
N ALA A 15 -11.22 1.37 15.72
CA ALA A 15 -11.40 2.80 15.93
C ALA A 15 -12.13 3.41 14.72
N GLU A 16 -13.07 4.28 14.97
CA GLU A 16 -13.91 4.94 13.98
C GLU A 16 -13.68 6.46 14.01
N ILE A 17 -14.18 7.14 13.01
CA ILE A 17 -14.09 8.60 12.91
C ILE A 17 -14.56 9.28 14.20
N GLY A 18 -13.77 10.19 14.72
CA GLY A 18 -14.00 10.91 15.97
C GLY A 18 -13.58 10.17 17.23
N GLU A 19 -13.08 8.93 17.12
CA GLU A 19 -12.57 8.17 18.27
C GLU A 19 -11.07 8.38 18.45
N GLU A 20 -10.66 8.27 19.71
CA GLU A 20 -9.25 8.29 20.12
C GLU A 20 -8.86 6.98 20.76
N VAL A 21 -7.72 6.45 20.33
CA VAL A 21 -7.14 5.22 20.88
C VAL A 21 -5.84 5.57 21.60
N ASN A 22 -5.80 5.31 22.90
CA ASN A 22 -4.61 5.51 23.73
C ASN A 22 -3.86 4.19 23.90
N ILE A 23 -2.60 4.18 23.48
CA ILE A 23 -1.73 3.00 23.49
C ILE A 23 -0.54 3.32 24.39
N THR A 24 -0.38 2.54 25.45
CA THR A 24 0.78 2.67 26.35
C THR A 24 1.87 1.71 25.90
N LEU A 25 3.07 2.24 25.69
CA LEU A 25 4.28 1.50 25.32
C LEU A 25 5.27 1.57 26.49
N ASP A 26 5.95 0.46 26.76
CA ASP A 26 7.11 0.44 27.65
C ASP A 26 8.38 0.29 26.81
N VAL A 27 9.16 1.38 26.76
CA VAL A 27 10.29 1.52 25.85
C VAL A 27 11.58 1.27 26.62
N PRO A 28 12.42 0.30 26.19
CA PRO A 28 13.61 -0.08 26.95
C PRO A 28 14.70 0.99 26.96
N GLN A 29 14.78 1.81 25.94
CA GLN A 29 15.83 2.82 25.79
C GLN A 29 15.29 4.06 25.05
N ALA A 30 15.70 5.24 25.52
CA ALA A 30 15.38 6.49 24.79
C ALA A 30 16.07 6.51 23.44
N ALA A 31 15.30 6.65 22.38
CA ALA A 31 15.77 6.70 20.99
C ALA A 31 14.69 7.19 20.04
N VAL A 32 15.06 7.43 18.80
CA VAL A 32 14.12 7.59 17.69
C VAL A 32 13.69 6.20 17.20
N TYR A 33 12.39 5.95 17.23
CA TYR A 33 11.78 4.73 16.74
C TYR A 33 10.92 4.99 15.52
N TYR A 34 10.88 4.03 14.62
CA TYR A 34 10.01 4.03 13.44
C TYR A 34 8.85 3.08 13.71
N LEU A 35 7.66 3.66 13.79
CA LEU A 35 6.46 2.89 14.11
C LEU A 35 5.93 2.20 12.87
N SER A 36 5.63 0.90 13.00
CA SER A 36 4.97 0.12 11.97
C SER A 36 3.68 -0.48 12.55
N PHE A 37 2.61 -0.42 11.78
CA PHE A 37 1.27 -0.84 12.21
C PHE A 37 0.77 -1.98 11.33
N ASP A 38 0.27 -3.04 11.97
CA ASP A 38 -0.62 -3.97 11.28
C ASP A 38 -2.03 -3.37 11.33
N TYR A 39 -2.65 -3.18 10.16
CA TYR A 39 -3.97 -2.55 10.08
C TYR A 39 -4.82 -3.05 8.92
N ILE A 40 -6.13 -2.79 9.02
CA ILE A 40 -7.10 -2.81 7.92
C ILE A 40 -7.85 -1.50 7.93
N SER A 41 -7.94 -0.81 6.79
CA SER A 41 -8.91 0.27 6.57
C SER A 41 -10.28 -0.35 6.31
N CYS A 42 -11.16 -0.34 7.32
CA CYS A 42 -12.38 -1.16 7.34
C CYS A 42 -13.69 -0.37 7.15
N ALA A 43 -13.63 0.94 6.90
CA ALA A 43 -14.82 1.70 6.53
C ALA A 43 -15.35 1.27 5.16
N ASP A 44 -16.65 1.29 4.97
CA ASP A 44 -17.27 1.16 3.64
C ASP A 44 -17.22 2.51 2.91
N SER A 45 -16.01 2.87 2.50
CA SER A 45 -15.68 4.14 1.84
C SER A 45 -14.63 3.93 0.78
N ILE A 46 -14.67 4.74 -0.27
CA ILE A 46 -13.60 4.81 -1.27
C ILE A 46 -12.38 5.57 -0.76
N LEU A 47 -12.56 6.44 0.24
CA LEU A 47 -11.48 7.19 0.85
C LEU A 47 -10.67 6.29 1.79
N SER A 48 -9.37 6.49 1.80
CA SER A 48 -8.46 5.91 2.79
C SER A 48 -8.84 6.38 4.19
N ALA A 49 -8.56 5.58 5.21
CA ALA A 49 -8.69 6.06 6.57
C ALA A 49 -7.54 7.01 6.89
N GLU A 50 -7.85 8.09 7.62
CA GLU A 50 -6.86 9.04 8.11
C GLU A 50 -6.90 9.17 9.63
N ALA A 51 -5.73 9.37 10.20
CA ALA A 51 -5.56 9.59 11.62
C ALA A 51 -4.45 10.59 11.92
N SER A 52 -4.48 11.17 13.11
CA SER A 52 -3.35 11.87 13.69
C SER A 52 -2.73 11.07 14.83
N LEU A 53 -1.45 11.28 15.09
CA LEU A 53 -0.72 10.60 16.15
C LEU A 53 -0.05 11.62 17.07
N GLN A 54 -0.47 11.65 18.33
CA GLN A 54 0.25 12.34 19.39
C GLN A 54 1.17 11.38 20.13
N VAL A 55 2.30 11.89 20.57
CA VAL A 55 3.26 11.21 21.42
C VAL A 55 3.33 11.94 22.76
N ASN A 56 2.98 11.26 23.85
CA ASN A 56 2.91 11.84 25.19
C ASN A 56 2.05 13.13 25.28
N GLY A 57 0.96 13.17 24.50
CA GLY A 57 -0.01 14.26 24.48
C GLY A 57 0.34 15.43 23.55
N GLU A 58 1.44 15.34 22.81
CA GLU A 58 1.90 16.40 21.90
C GLU A 58 2.14 15.89 20.49
N PHE A 59 2.12 16.79 19.50
CA PHE A 59 2.58 16.50 18.16
C PHE A 59 4.05 16.89 18.02
N PRO A 60 5.00 15.96 18.00
CA PRO A 60 6.43 16.26 17.86
C PRO A 60 6.74 17.09 16.62
N TYR A 61 5.98 16.89 15.54
CA TYR A 61 6.09 17.62 14.28
C TYR A 61 4.78 17.54 13.47
N TYR A 62 4.68 18.39 12.47
CA TYR A 62 3.43 18.62 11.71
C TYR A 62 2.90 17.37 11.00
N GLU A 63 3.77 16.55 10.44
CA GLU A 63 3.42 15.39 9.61
C GLU A 63 2.61 14.34 10.37
N LEU A 64 2.74 14.26 11.70
CA LEU A 64 1.92 13.36 12.52
C LEU A 64 0.46 13.79 12.67
N ARG A 65 0.08 14.95 12.15
CA ARG A 65 -1.31 15.43 12.17
C ARG A 65 -2.18 14.79 11.09
N SER A 66 -1.59 14.19 10.04
CA SER A 66 -2.32 13.51 8.98
C SER A 66 -1.51 12.34 8.45
N LEU A 67 -1.92 11.15 8.86
CA LEU A 67 -1.35 9.86 8.49
C LEU A 67 -2.40 9.10 7.70
N GLU A 68 -2.04 8.55 6.56
CA GLU A 68 -2.94 7.79 5.72
C GLU A 68 -2.78 6.28 5.96
N PHE A 69 -3.94 5.60 6.06
CA PHE A 69 -4.07 4.16 6.12
C PHE A 69 -4.88 3.70 4.91
N GLU A 70 -4.17 3.27 3.90
CA GLU A 70 -4.71 2.99 2.57
C GLU A 70 -5.72 1.86 2.56
N ASN A 71 -6.71 2.00 1.69
CA ASN A 71 -7.56 0.90 1.27
C ASN A 71 -6.79 -0.09 0.39
N LEU A 72 -7.37 -1.27 0.20
CA LEU A 72 -6.95 -2.24 -0.82
C LEU A 72 -8.10 -2.55 -1.76
N TRP A 73 -7.77 -2.68 -3.03
CA TRP A 73 -8.72 -2.95 -4.09
C TRP A 73 -8.21 -4.05 -5.00
N VAL A 74 -9.12 -4.86 -5.50
CA VAL A 74 -8.86 -5.91 -6.48
C VAL A 74 -9.77 -5.73 -7.67
N ASP A 75 -9.27 -5.98 -8.87
CA ASP A 75 -10.12 -5.98 -10.06
C ASP A 75 -11.07 -7.18 -10.05
N ALA A 76 -12.30 -6.94 -10.50
CA ALA A 76 -13.21 -8.02 -10.84
C ALA A 76 -12.67 -8.80 -12.06
N GLU A 77 -13.19 -10.02 -12.24
CA GLU A 77 -12.88 -10.82 -13.41
C GLU A 77 -13.12 -10.05 -14.71
N PRO A 78 -12.27 -10.25 -15.73
CA PRO A 78 -12.46 -9.59 -17.03
C PRO A 78 -13.85 -9.80 -17.60
N SER A 79 -14.48 -8.73 -18.07
CA SER A 79 -15.78 -8.77 -18.72
C SER A 79 -15.72 -8.11 -20.09
N TYR A 80 -16.65 -8.47 -20.97
CA TYR A 80 -16.65 -8.04 -22.35
C TYR A 80 -18.04 -7.53 -22.76
N ASP A 81 -18.08 -6.57 -23.65
CA ASP A 81 -19.32 -6.10 -24.26
C ASP A 81 -19.78 -7.05 -25.39
N ARG A 82 -20.94 -6.73 -26.00
CA ARG A 82 -21.50 -7.52 -27.11
C ARG A 82 -20.63 -7.54 -28.38
N TYR A 83 -19.62 -6.70 -28.45
CA TYR A 83 -18.68 -6.60 -29.56
C TYR A 83 -17.31 -7.21 -29.21
N GLU A 84 -17.24 -7.93 -28.10
CA GLU A 84 -16.02 -8.55 -27.56
C GLU A 84 -14.92 -7.55 -27.13
N ASN A 85 -15.30 -6.29 -26.86
CA ASN A 85 -14.38 -5.34 -26.26
C ASN A 85 -14.29 -5.56 -24.77
N GLN A 86 -13.10 -5.61 -24.23
CA GLN A 86 -12.88 -5.69 -22.79
C GLN A 86 -13.35 -4.41 -22.09
N ILE A 87 -14.12 -4.59 -21.04
CA ILE A 87 -14.67 -3.52 -20.20
C ILE A 87 -13.70 -3.24 -19.06
N VAL A 88 -13.45 -1.97 -18.77
CA VAL A 88 -12.66 -1.57 -17.61
C VAL A 88 -13.35 -2.01 -16.34
N SER A 89 -12.65 -2.77 -15.50
CA SER A 89 -13.16 -3.27 -14.23
C SER A 89 -13.45 -2.12 -13.26
N ILE A 90 -14.53 -2.26 -12.49
CA ILE A 90 -14.75 -1.50 -11.27
C ILE A 90 -14.16 -2.35 -10.15
N PRO A 91 -13.12 -1.87 -9.46
CA PRO A 91 -12.46 -2.70 -8.45
C PRO A 91 -13.33 -2.83 -7.20
N ASP A 92 -13.26 -4.01 -6.60
CA ASP A 92 -13.87 -4.33 -5.31
C ASP A 92 -12.91 -4.04 -4.16
N LYS A 93 -13.43 -3.45 -3.08
CA LYS A 93 -12.65 -3.25 -1.87
C LYS A 93 -12.41 -4.58 -1.16
N VAL A 94 -11.17 -4.81 -0.74
CA VAL A 94 -10.78 -5.99 0.04
C VAL A 94 -10.27 -5.60 1.42
N TYR A 95 -10.57 -6.44 2.39
CA TYR A 95 -10.22 -6.22 3.80
C TYR A 95 -9.13 -7.21 4.21
N GLU A 96 -7.89 -6.83 3.93
CA GLU A 96 -6.71 -7.65 4.21
C GLU A 96 -5.75 -6.91 5.15
N TRP A 97 -5.08 -7.66 6.02
CA TRP A 97 -4.09 -7.10 6.93
C TRP A 97 -2.85 -6.62 6.18
N LYS A 98 -2.53 -5.35 6.37
CA LYS A 98 -1.29 -4.72 5.89
C LYS A 98 -0.40 -4.36 7.06
N ASN A 99 0.91 -4.36 6.80
CA ASN A 99 1.88 -3.73 7.67
C ASN A 99 2.44 -2.50 6.96
N LYS A 100 2.45 -1.36 7.63
CA LYS A 100 2.95 -0.11 7.07
C LYS A 100 3.67 0.71 8.13
N TYR A 101 4.81 1.26 7.76
CA TYR A 101 5.43 2.34 8.50
C TYR A 101 4.62 3.62 8.36
N LEU A 102 4.67 4.49 9.39
CA LEU A 102 4.02 5.79 9.31
C LEU A 102 4.65 6.65 8.21
N LEU A 103 3.80 7.10 7.30
CA LEU A 103 4.12 8.05 6.25
C LEU A 103 3.12 9.20 6.31
N PRO A 104 3.54 10.44 5.98
CA PRO A 104 2.60 11.55 5.92
C PRO A 104 1.60 11.34 4.78
N ALA A 105 0.33 11.71 5.00
CA ALA A 105 -0.71 11.62 3.97
C ALA A 105 -0.42 12.48 2.73
N SER A 106 0.42 13.50 2.87
CA SER A 106 0.86 14.32 1.74
C SER A 106 1.83 13.60 0.79
N TYR A 107 2.40 12.47 1.20
CA TYR A 107 3.48 11.75 0.51
C TYR A 107 4.67 12.63 0.07
N ARG A 108 4.86 13.76 0.76
CA ARG A 108 5.98 14.66 0.52
C ARG A 108 7.33 14.01 0.77
N TYR A 109 7.33 13.06 1.72
CA TYR A 109 8.49 12.26 2.07
C TYR A 109 8.16 10.79 1.84
N THR A 110 9.10 10.07 1.25
CA THR A 110 9.02 8.61 1.01
C THR A 110 9.67 7.80 2.11
N THR A 111 10.39 8.47 3.01
CA THR A 111 11.03 7.84 4.17
C THR A 111 10.04 7.77 5.33
N PRO A 112 10.02 6.67 6.10
CA PRO A 112 9.19 6.56 7.28
C PRO A 112 9.43 7.68 8.29
N LEU A 113 8.38 8.06 9.01
CA LEU A 113 8.43 9.04 10.07
C LEU A 113 8.98 8.41 11.35
N GLY A 114 10.04 8.99 11.91
CA GLY A 114 10.59 8.58 13.20
C GLY A 114 9.99 9.40 14.33
N VAL A 115 9.76 8.78 15.47
CA VAL A 115 9.29 9.45 16.71
C VAL A 115 10.31 9.24 17.83
N GLU A 116 10.61 10.31 18.56
CA GLU A 116 11.46 10.23 19.74
C GLU A 116 10.64 9.73 20.92
N LEU A 117 11.07 8.63 21.53
CA LEU A 117 10.47 8.05 22.72
C LEU A 117 11.48 8.02 23.86
N SER A 118 11.01 8.37 25.06
CA SER A 118 11.81 8.26 26.27
C SER A 118 11.88 6.81 26.77
N ALA A 119 12.90 6.47 27.54
CA ALA A 119 12.91 5.18 28.24
C ALA A 119 11.76 5.10 29.25
N GLY A 120 11.15 3.92 29.38
CA GLY A 120 9.98 3.67 30.22
C GLY A 120 8.66 3.92 29.48
N LYS A 121 7.65 4.40 30.21
CA LYS A 121 6.28 4.52 29.69
C LYS A 121 6.13 5.72 28.78
N ASN A 122 5.60 5.46 27.58
CA ASN A 122 5.15 6.47 26.63
C ASN A 122 3.69 6.19 26.23
N THR A 123 2.97 7.22 25.88
CA THR A 123 1.59 7.12 25.40
C THR A 123 1.53 7.59 23.95
N LEU A 124 0.98 6.76 23.09
CA LEU A 124 0.60 7.13 21.72
C LEU A 124 -0.92 7.34 21.72
N THR A 125 -1.38 8.49 21.25
CA THR A 125 -2.80 8.76 21.06
C THR A 125 -3.07 8.87 19.57
N LEU A 126 -3.82 7.90 19.04
CA LEU A 126 -4.25 7.87 17.65
C LEU A 126 -5.69 8.39 17.59
N SER A 127 -5.92 9.49 16.87
CA SER A 127 -7.25 10.08 16.70
C SER A 127 -7.68 9.93 15.25
N ILE A 128 -8.82 9.28 14.99
CA ILE A 128 -9.31 8.98 13.65
C ILE A 128 -10.06 10.18 13.11
N SER A 129 -9.61 10.73 11.99
CA SER A 129 -10.23 11.87 11.30
C SER A 129 -11.07 11.48 10.08
N GLU A 130 -10.80 10.31 9.47
CA GLU A 130 -11.57 9.80 8.34
C GLU A 130 -11.61 8.26 8.40
N GLY A 131 -12.76 7.69 8.06
CA GLY A 131 -12.96 6.26 7.91
C GLY A 131 -12.99 5.48 9.23
N ALA A 132 -12.49 4.24 9.19
CA ALA A 132 -12.39 3.34 10.33
C ALA A 132 -11.20 2.40 10.15
N LEU A 133 -10.55 2.06 11.26
CA LEU A 133 -9.38 1.20 11.30
C LEU A 133 -9.60 0.00 12.22
N LEU A 134 -9.15 -1.16 11.78
CA LEU A 134 -8.73 -2.25 12.66
C LEU A 134 -7.22 -2.16 12.83
N ILE A 135 -6.76 -2.17 14.06
CA ILE A 135 -5.35 -2.07 14.42
C ILE A 135 -4.96 -3.33 15.18
N GLY A 136 -3.96 -4.02 14.65
CA GLY A 136 -3.36 -5.22 15.25
C GLY A 136 -2.12 -4.86 16.07
N ALA A 137 -0.98 -5.47 15.75
CA ALA A 137 0.28 -5.19 16.41
C ALA A 137 0.88 -3.85 15.96
N ILE A 138 1.54 -3.19 16.89
CA ILE A 138 2.35 -1.99 16.66
C ILE A 138 3.79 -2.35 16.99
N TYR A 139 4.68 -2.07 16.06
CA TYR A 139 6.09 -2.40 16.18
C TYR A 139 6.92 -1.13 16.37
N LEU A 140 7.83 -1.19 17.31
CA LEU A 140 8.90 -0.20 17.48
C LEU A 140 10.12 -0.71 16.69
N CYS A 141 10.43 -0.08 15.60
CA CYS A 141 11.49 -0.51 14.70
C CYS A 141 12.68 0.45 14.78
N PRO A 142 13.91 -0.03 14.59
CA PRO A 142 15.03 0.84 14.30
C PRO A 142 14.83 1.52 12.94
N GLN A 143 15.68 2.48 12.62
CA GLN A 143 15.65 3.10 11.30
C GLN A 143 15.73 2.03 10.19
N PRO A 144 14.77 2.01 9.26
CA PRO A 144 14.83 1.09 8.14
C PRO A 144 16.09 1.33 7.30
N VAL A 145 16.89 0.29 7.13
CA VAL A 145 18.09 0.34 6.30
C VAL A 145 17.84 -0.44 5.01
N ILE A 146 17.90 0.24 3.89
CA ILE A 146 17.89 -0.42 2.58
C ILE A 146 19.32 -0.86 2.30
N PRO A 147 19.58 -2.19 2.21
CA PRO A 147 20.91 -2.67 1.94
C PRO A 147 21.36 -2.24 0.52
N ASN A 148 22.65 -1.90 0.39
CA ASN A 148 23.21 -1.63 -0.92
C ASN A 148 23.22 -2.90 -1.76
N TYR A 149 23.00 -2.75 -3.07
CA TYR A 149 23.18 -3.83 -4.01
C TYR A 149 24.67 -4.26 -4.05
N THR A 150 24.93 -5.54 -3.78
CA THR A 150 26.29 -6.09 -3.68
C THR A 150 26.74 -6.91 -4.89
N GLY A 151 25.98 -6.89 -5.99
CA GLY A 151 26.31 -7.65 -7.20
C GLY A 151 26.13 -9.16 -7.06
N SER A 152 25.06 -9.57 -6.42
CA SER A 152 24.77 -10.95 -6.05
C SER A 152 24.58 -11.89 -7.25
N GLU A 153 24.67 -13.18 -7.00
CA GLU A 153 24.51 -14.22 -7.99
C GLU A 153 23.11 -14.18 -8.62
N LYS A 154 23.08 -14.25 -9.95
CA LYS A 154 21.84 -14.29 -10.72
C LYS A 154 21.20 -15.67 -10.57
N ALA A 155 19.87 -15.73 -10.67
CA ALA A 155 19.15 -16.99 -10.80
C ALA A 155 19.41 -17.56 -12.21
N GLU A 156 20.37 -18.46 -12.33
CA GLU A 156 20.70 -19.09 -13.62
C GLU A 156 19.56 -20.03 -14.05
N GLY A 157 19.12 -19.90 -15.31
CA GLY A 157 18.10 -20.78 -15.90
C GLY A 157 16.66 -20.50 -15.46
N ALA A 158 16.40 -19.45 -14.69
CA ALA A 158 15.04 -19.09 -14.26
C ALA A 158 14.11 -18.61 -15.37
N GLY A 159 14.67 -18.25 -16.53
CA GLY A 159 13.90 -17.72 -17.66
C GLY A 159 13.38 -16.30 -17.43
N ILE A 160 12.46 -15.88 -18.29
CA ILE A 160 11.79 -14.57 -18.20
C ILE A 160 10.40 -14.80 -17.58
N ILE A 161 10.09 -14.00 -16.57
CA ILE A 161 8.74 -13.92 -15.99
C ILE A 161 8.15 -12.62 -16.52
N GLU A 162 7.12 -12.72 -17.35
CA GLU A 162 6.40 -11.58 -17.89
C GLU A 162 5.15 -11.32 -17.02
N ILE A 163 4.95 -10.07 -16.63
CA ILE A 163 3.84 -9.63 -15.80
C ILE A 163 3.14 -8.52 -16.54
N GLN A 164 1.85 -8.68 -16.79
CA GLN A 164 1.03 -7.67 -17.45
C GLN A 164 0.71 -6.55 -16.45
N ALA A 165 1.12 -5.33 -16.79
CA ALA A 165 1.01 -4.19 -15.88
C ALA A 165 -0.45 -3.75 -15.63
N GLU A 166 -1.34 -4.01 -16.58
CA GLU A 166 -2.77 -3.69 -16.48
C GLU A 166 -3.55 -4.63 -15.55
N THR A 167 -2.92 -5.73 -15.08
CA THR A 167 -3.54 -6.73 -14.18
C THR A 167 -2.83 -6.81 -12.83
N PRO A 168 -2.84 -5.74 -12.01
CA PRO A 168 -2.23 -5.77 -10.69
C PRO A 168 -2.98 -6.70 -9.75
N THR A 169 -2.26 -7.37 -8.85
CA THR A 169 -2.88 -8.18 -7.79
C THR A 169 -3.69 -7.32 -6.83
N ARG A 170 -3.17 -6.12 -6.51
CA ARG A 170 -3.83 -5.14 -5.64
C ARG A 170 -3.48 -3.72 -6.09
N ARG A 171 -4.35 -2.79 -5.75
CA ARG A 171 -4.11 -1.35 -5.83
C ARG A 171 -4.57 -0.67 -4.55
N ASN A 172 -3.97 0.45 -4.19
CA ASN A 172 -4.36 1.21 -3.00
C ASN A 172 -5.41 2.30 -3.29
N ASP A 173 -5.70 2.56 -4.55
CA ASP A 173 -6.64 3.59 -4.99
C ASP A 173 -7.55 3.03 -6.09
N SER A 174 -8.87 3.06 -5.85
CA SER A 174 -9.88 2.56 -6.78
C SER A 174 -9.99 3.37 -8.07
N SER A 175 -9.41 4.57 -8.13
CA SER A 175 -9.43 5.41 -9.32
C SER A 175 -8.42 4.97 -10.39
N ILE A 176 -7.37 4.22 -10.00
CA ILE A 176 -6.39 3.70 -10.95
C ILE A 176 -7.09 2.72 -11.90
N ARG A 177 -6.89 2.88 -13.20
CA ARG A 177 -7.58 2.08 -14.21
C ARG A 177 -6.63 1.58 -15.28
N ALA A 178 -6.95 0.40 -15.81
CA ALA A 178 -6.36 -0.07 -17.06
C ALA A 178 -7.01 0.65 -18.25
N THR A 179 -6.26 0.78 -19.33
CA THR A 179 -6.74 1.34 -20.60
C THR A 179 -6.22 0.54 -21.79
N CYS A 180 -6.79 0.77 -22.96
CA CYS A 180 -6.32 0.20 -24.21
C CYS A 180 -5.58 1.27 -25.00
N GLU A 181 -4.32 0.98 -25.31
CA GLU A 181 -3.54 1.76 -26.28
C GLU A 181 -3.40 1.00 -27.58
N TYR A 182 -3.70 1.65 -28.70
CA TYR A 182 -3.59 1.06 -30.03
C TYR A 182 -2.15 1.13 -30.55
N ASN A 183 -1.26 0.44 -29.85
CA ASN A 183 0.15 0.33 -30.18
C ASN A 183 0.54 -1.14 -30.29
N THR A 184 1.09 -1.53 -31.46
CA THR A 184 1.52 -2.91 -31.75
C THR A 184 2.68 -3.39 -30.89
N ASP A 185 3.38 -2.50 -30.21
CA ASP A 185 4.49 -2.84 -29.31
C ASP A 185 4.00 -3.29 -27.93
N LEU A 186 2.70 -3.16 -27.66
CA LEU A 186 2.07 -3.59 -26.40
C LEU A 186 1.44 -4.96 -26.55
N SER A 187 1.37 -5.69 -25.44
CA SER A 187 0.69 -6.99 -25.34
C SER A 187 -0.19 -6.97 -24.08
N PRO A 188 -1.46 -7.41 -24.18
CA PRO A 188 -2.14 -7.89 -25.40
C PRO A 188 -2.45 -6.78 -26.42
N TYR A 189 -2.49 -7.12 -27.68
CA TYR A 189 -2.90 -6.21 -28.76
C TYR A 189 -3.86 -6.89 -29.72
N ASN A 190 -4.97 -6.24 -30.00
CA ASN A 190 -5.96 -6.74 -30.94
C ASN A 190 -6.42 -5.61 -31.88
N VAL A 191 -6.35 -5.83 -33.20
CA VAL A 191 -6.75 -4.86 -34.23
C VAL A 191 -8.27 -4.64 -34.27
N LYS A 192 -9.04 -5.68 -33.89
CA LYS A 192 -10.50 -5.68 -34.04
C LYS A 192 -11.21 -5.25 -32.76
N ASN A 193 -10.74 -5.76 -31.64
CA ASN A 193 -11.41 -5.63 -30.37
C ASN A 193 -10.54 -4.83 -29.40
N LYS A 194 -11.17 -4.04 -28.56
CA LYS A 194 -10.46 -3.33 -27.48
C LYS A 194 -10.02 -4.35 -26.43
N GLU A 195 -8.72 -4.43 -26.18
CA GLU A 195 -8.13 -5.16 -25.06
C GLU A 195 -7.36 -4.19 -24.18
N LEU A 196 -7.51 -4.32 -22.86
CA LEU A 196 -6.77 -3.48 -21.91
C LEU A 196 -5.33 -4.00 -21.87
N ASN A 197 -4.35 -3.11 -22.06
CA ASN A 197 -2.95 -3.47 -22.23
C ASN A 197 -1.96 -2.50 -21.57
N THR A 198 -2.47 -1.54 -20.80
CA THR A 198 -1.64 -0.60 -20.06
C THR A 198 -2.42 0.05 -18.91
N ILE A 199 -1.72 0.68 -17.99
CA ILE A 199 -2.32 1.53 -16.95
C ILE A 199 -2.49 2.94 -17.50
N ASP A 200 -3.69 3.51 -17.32
CA ASP A 200 -4.01 4.87 -17.74
C ASP A 200 -3.23 5.90 -16.92
N ALA A 201 -2.33 6.63 -17.57
CA ALA A 201 -1.55 7.70 -16.94
C ALA A 201 -2.42 8.84 -16.38
N GLY A 202 -3.65 9.01 -16.88
CA GLY A 202 -4.61 9.97 -16.35
C GLY A 202 -5.15 9.60 -14.98
N SER A 203 -5.17 8.32 -14.66
CA SER A 203 -5.64 7.77 -13.38
C SER A 203 -4.52 7.40 -12.40
N PHE A 204 -3.32 7.12 -12.90
CA PHE A 204 -2.12 6.78 -12.10
C PHE A 204 -1.10 7.91 -12.13
N LYS A 205 -1.35 8.96 -11.36
CA LYS A 205 -0.57 10.21 -11.39
C LYS A 205 -0.40 10.90 -10.04
N ASN A 206 -1.11 10.45 -9.01
CA ASN A 206 -1.06 11.09 -7.70
C ASN A 206 0.03 10.47 -6.83
N ALA A 207 0.71 11.29 -6.05
CA ALA A 207 1.65 10.79 -5.06
C ALA A 207 0.94 9.83 -4.09
N GLY A 208 1.61 8.75 -3.73
CA GLY A 208 1.06 7.71 -2.84
C GLY A 208 0.27 6.60 -3.56
N GLN A 209 -0.19 6.79 -4.79
CA GLN A 209 -0.80 5.71 -5.55
C GLN A 209 0.19 4.57 -5.78
N SER A 210 -0.27 3.33 -5.62
CA SER A 210 0.56 2.13 -5.80
C SER A 210 -0.21 0.98 -6.43
N LEU A 211 0.53 0.16 -7.17
CA LEU A 211 0.10 -1.11 -7.73
C LEU A 211 1.00 -2.21 -7.16
N THR A 212 0.40 -3.31 -6.75
CA THR A 212 1.10 -4.47 -6.23
C THR A 212 0.92 -5.65 -7.18
N TYR A 213 2.02 -6.32 -7.48
CA TYR A 213 2.06 -7.52 -8.30
C TYR A 213 2.64 -8.67 -7.51
N GLU A 214 1.89 -9.75 -7.39
CA GLU A 214 2.33 -11.00 -6.78
C GLU A 214 2.48 -12.05 -7.88
N PHE A 215 3.63 -12.65 -7.96
CA PHE A 215 3.92 -13.66 -8.97
C PHE A 215 4.82 -14.77 -8.41
N PRO A 216 4.63 -16.01 -8.85
CA PRO A 216 5.45 -17.11 -8.40
C PRO A 216 6.84 -17.06 -9.06
N VAL A 217 7.87 -17.40 -8.30
CA VAL A 217 9.21 -17.65 -8.81
C VAL A 217 9.55 -19.14 -8.61
N THR A 218 10.13 -19.77 -9.62
CA THR A 218 10.50 -21.18 -9.58
C THR A 218 11.84 -21.42 -8.91
N GLN A 219 12.68 -20.41 -8.85
CA GLN A 219 14.02 -20.48 -8.29
C GLN A 219 14.29 -19.24 -7.43
N ALA A 220 14.78 -19.44 -6.22
CA ALA A 220 15.24 -18.34 -5.39
C ALA A 220 16.53 -17.74 -5.98
N GLY A 221 16.65 -16.42 -5.95
CA GLY A 221 17.82 -15.71 -6.48
C GLY A 221 17.54 -14.26 -6.79
N TYR A 222 18.48 -13.62 -7.46
CA TYR A 222 18.38 -12.23 -7.89
C TYR A 222 17.91 -12.14 -9.32
N TYR A 223 16.91 -11.30 -9.54
CA TYR A 223 16.31 -11.05 -10.84
C TYR A 223 16.52 -9.61 -11.25
N ASN A 224 16.75 -9.35 -12.54
CA ASN A 224 16.68 -8.00 -13.07
C ASN A 224 15.22 -7.66 -13.33
N LEU A 225 14.74 -6.54 -12.78
CA LEU A 225 13.45 -6.00 -13.10
C LEU A 225 13.56 -5.05 -14.29
N ALA A 226 12.77 -5.30 -15.33
CA ALA A 226 12.61 -4.40 -16.46
C ALA A 226 11.15 -3.92 -16.52
N VAL A 227 10.94 -2.65 -16.76
CA VAL A 227 9.60 -2.05 -16.89
C VAL A 227 9.49 -1.45 -18.28
N HIS A 228 8.49 -1.92 -19.04
CA HIS A 228 8.10 -1.29 -20.29
C HIS A 228 7.11 -0.16 -19.99
N TYR A 229 7.47 1.07 -20.33
CA TYR A 229 6.65 2.24 -20.02
C TYR A 229 6.62 3.23 -21.20
N SER A 230 5.56 4.02 -21.25
CA SER A 230 5.44 5.16 -22.16
C SER A 230 5.38 6.44 -21.34
N GLN A 231 6.11 7.45 -21.81
CA GLN A 231 6.10 8.78 -21.19
C GLN A 231 5.61 9.81 -22.22
N ALA A 232 4.47 10.41 -21.94
CA ALA A 232 3.84 11.38 -22.85
C ALA A 232 4.49 12.77 -22.83
N ASN A 233 5.12 13.14 -21.72
CA ASN A 233 5.76 14.48 -21.54
C ASN A 233 7.27 14.31 -21.41
N LYS A 234 7.99 15.10 -22.19
CA LYS A 234 9.45 15.22 -22.10
C LYS A 234 9.85 16.23 -21.01
#